data_de055f30a4382bfd98502ca5770f5f7a
#
_entry.id   de055f30a4382bfd98502ca5770f5f7a
#
_cell.length_a   1.000
_cell.length_b   1.000
_cell.length_c   1.000
_cell.angle_alpha   90.00
_cell.angle_beta   90.00
_cell.angle_gamma   90.00
#
_symmetry.space_group_name_H-M   'P 1'
#
loop_
_entity.id
_entity.type
_entity.pdbx_description
1 polymer ?
#
loop_
_entity_poly.entity_id
_entity_poly.type
_entity_poly.pdbx_seq_one_letter_code
_entity_poly.pdbx_strand_id
1 'polypeptide(L)'
;MDEQILETISTEPEITVEENSPVEPVIGPEPIPPELYTVYIQIDDALRIIAINSSAFLPSTEGWIEIDRGLGDRYHHAQGNYFPKPIYEERGIPVYKYVDGEVLERTQEEIDADYHEPVPQPSETDIALVELAALESENAARLDEQDAALVELAALITGGV
;
A
#
# COMPACT_ATOMS: atom_id res chain seq x y z
N MET A 1 -9.49 -94.30 52.49
CA MET A 1 -8.18 -94.55 51.90
C MET A 1 -7.82 -93.29 51.14
N ASP A 2 -7.02 -92.57 51.85
CA ASP A 2 -5.70 -92.08 51.53
C ASP A 2 -5.70 -90.96 50.50
N GLU A 3 -5.41 -89.81 51.01
CA GLU A 3 -4.13 -89.14 51.09
C GLU A 3 -3.77 -88.46 49.76
N GLN A 4 -3.24 -87.37 49.66
CA GLN A 4 -2.30 -86.55 50.41
C GLN A 4 -2.30 -85.11 49.99
N ILE A 5 -2.20 -84.26 50.94
CA ILE A 5 -1.62 -82.96 51.04
C ILE A 5 -0.43 -82.76 50.17
N LEU A 6 -0.37 -81.69 49.45
CA LEU A 6 0.91 -80.99 49.18
C LEU A 6 0.70 -79.45 49.15
N GLU A 7 1.16 -78.88 50.19
CA GLU A 7 1.42 -77.44 50.32
C GLU A 7 2.37 -76.94 49.22
N THR A 8 2.03 -75.90 48.53
CA THR A 8 3.03 -75.10 47.83
C THR A 8 2.95 -73.68 48.31
N ILE A 9 4.05 -73.36 48.98
CA ILE A 9 4.38 -72.03 49.52
C ILE A 9 4.31 -71.03 48.44
N SER A 10 3.36 -70.07 48.57
CA SER A 10 3.34 -68.86 47.76
C SER A 10 4.33 -67.87 48.38
N THR A 11 5.45 -67.70 47.71
CA THR A 11 6.38 -66.66 48.01
C THR A 11 5.86 -65.38 47.30
N GLU A 12 5.29 -64.52 48.09
CA GLU A 12 5.01 -63.13 47.66
C GLU A 12 6.31 -62.41 47.37
N PRO A 13 6.50 -61.73 46.21
CA PRO A 13 7.59 -60.78 46.08
C PRO A 13 7.21 -59.49 46.82
N GLU A 14 8.04 -59.16 47.76
CA GLU A 14 8.07 -57.91 48.47
C GLU A 14 8.21 -56.75 47.47
N ILE A 15 7.09 -55.98 47.25
CA ILE A 15 7.10 -54.78 46.47
C ILE A 15 7.76 -53.72 47.32
N THR A 16 9.04 -53.47 47.09
CA THR A 16 9.70 -52.26 47.54
C THR A 16 9.04 -51.07 46.89
N VAL A 17 8.31 -50.30 47.66
CA VAL A 17 7.78 -48.98 47.28
C VAL A 17 8.98 -48.05 47.17
N GLU A 18 9.47 -47.81 45.94
CA GLU A 18 10.40 -46.77 45.67
C GLU A 18 9.70 -45.42 45.96
N GLU A 19 10.37 -44.68 46.80
CA GLU A 19 10.12 -43.34 47.28
C GLU A 19 9.62 -42.43 46.16
N ASN A 20 8.41 -41.97 46.31
CA ASN A 20 7.70 -41.02 45.40
C ASN A 20 8.43 -39.67 45.47
N SER A 21 9.44 -39.48 44.63
CA SER A 21 10.02 -38.16 44.37
C SER A 21 8.91 -37.28 43.76
N PRO A 22 8.69 -36.08 44.29
CA PRO A 22 7.70 -35.16 43.68
C PRO A 22 8.17 -34.84 42.25
N VAL A 23 7.41 -35.34 41.28
CA VAL A 23 7.57 -34.94 39.88
C VAL A 23 7.20 -33.46 39.83
N GLU A 24 8.20 -32.61 39.75
CA GLU A 24 7.96 -31.20 39.48
C GLU A 24 7.15 -31.09 38.19
N PRO A 25 6.05 -30.31 38.15
CA PRO A 25 5.30 -30.12 36.92
C PRO A 25 6.25 -29.50 35.89
N VAL A 26 6.47 -30.21 34.78
CA VAL A 26 7.17 -29.66 33.61
C VAL A 26 6.27 -28.54 33.09
N ILE A 27 6.56 -27.31 33.50
CA ILE A 27 5.94 -26.11 32.96
C ILE A 27 6.44 -26.04 31.52
N GLY A 28 5.60 -26.48 30.58
CA GLY A 28 5.84 -26.23 29.16
C GLY A 28 6.01 -24.73 28.93
N PRO A 29 6.68 -24.30 27.84
CA PRO A 29 6.81 -22.90 27.54
C PRO A 29 5.43 -22.24 27.58
N GLU A 30 5.34 -21.14 28.37
CA GLU A 30 4.09 -20.37 28.44
C GLU A 30 3.66 -20.01 27.00
N PRO A 31 2.35 -20.13 26.68
CA PRO A 31 1.86 -19.76 25.37
C PRO A 31 2.21 -18.29 25.12
N ILE A 32 2.94 -18.02 24.04
CA ILE A 32 3.25 -16.65 23.62
C ILE A 32 1.91 -15.94 23.42
N PRO A 33 1.66 -14.80 24.09
CA PRO A 33 0.42 -14.09 23.92
C PRO A 33 0.27 -13.69 22.45
N PRO A 34 -0.93 -13.80 21.87
CA PRO A 34 -1.16 -13.45 20.48
C PRO A 34 -0.78 -11.98 20.26
N GLU A 35 -0.02 -11.73 19.20
CA GLU A 35 0.45 -10.39 18.86
C GLU A 35 -0.70 -9.53 18.35
N LEU A 36 -0.89 -8.38 19.01
CA LEU A 36 -1.89 -7.38 18.63
C LEU A 36 -1.32 -6.45 17.57
N TYR A 37 -2.00 -6.37 16.43
CA TYR A 37 -1.65 -5.44 15.35
C TYR A 37 -2.57 -4.23 15.37
N THR A 38 -2.00 -3.07 15.07
CA THR A 38 -2.74 -1.81 14.94
C THR A 38 -2.87 -1.46 13.46
N VAL A 39 -4.06 -1.06 13.05
CA VAL A 39 -4.36 -0.62 11.69
C VAL A 39 -4.28 0.89 11.61
N TYR A 40 -3.56 1.38 10.63
CA TYR A 40 -3.31 2.79 10.38
C TYR A 40 -3.76 3.18 8.97
N ILE A 41 -4.27 4.41 8.85
CA ILE A 41 -4.63 5.02 7.58
C ILE A 41 -3.91 6.34 7.37
N GLN A 42 -3.78 6.75 6.11
CA GLN A 42 -3.49 8.13 5.74
C GLN A 42 -4.68 8.71 4.99
N ILE A 43 -4.93 9.98 5.20
CA ILE A 43 -5.97 10.74 4.53
C ILE A 43 -5.39 11.93 3.78
N ASP A 44 -6.09 12.38 2.76
CA ASP A 44 -5.79 13.63 2.08
C ASP A 44 -6.57 14.82 2.67
N ASP A 45 -6.40 16.01 2.10
CA ASP A 45 -7.07 17.24 2.54
C ASP A 45 -8.61 17.19 2.44
N ALA A 46 -9.14 16.28 1.62
CA ALA A 46 -10.57 16.03 1.47
C ALA A 46 -11.07 14.87 2.35
N LEU A 47 -10.28 14.46 3.35
CA LEU A 47 -10.56 13.36 4.28
C LEU A 47 -10.75 11.99 3.61
N ARG A 48 -10.25 11.81 2.38
CA ARG A 48 -10.30 10.53 1.67
C ARG A 48 -9.15 9.65 2.12
N ILE A 49 -9.41 8.35 2.31
CA ILE A 49 -8.39 7.39 2.71
C ILE A 49 -7.53 7.04 1.49
N ILE A 50 -6.26 7.45 1.53
CA ILE A 50 -5.30 7.26 0.44
C ILE A 50 -4.30 6.13 0.70
N ALA A 51 -4.18 5.68 1.94
CA ALA A 51 -3.34 4.54 2.30
C ALA A 51 -3.86 3.84 3.54
N ILE A 52 -3.60 2.53 3.64
CA ILE A 52 -3.84 1.71 4.83
C ILE A 52 -2.64 0.82 5.07
N ASN A 53 -2.28 0.64 6.33
CA ASN A 53 -1.17 -0.23 6.71
C ASN A 53 -1.36 -0.83 8.10
N SER A 54 -0.53 -1.82 8.44
CA SER A 54 -0.47 -2.46 9.74
C SER A 54 0.80 -2.06 10.48
N SER A 55 0.74 -2.05 11.82
CA SER A 55 1.93 -1.91 12.66
C SER A 55 3.02 -2.95 12.36
N ALA A 56 2.66 -4.09 11.77
CA ALA A 56 3.61 -5.12 11.36
C ALA A 56 4.58 -4.67 10.26
N PHE A 57 4.20 -3.70 9.43
CA PHE A 57 4.95 -3.27 8.25
C PHE A 57 5.32 -1.79 8.26
N LEU A 58 4.84 -1.01 9.25
CA LEU A 58 5.17 0.40 9.36
C LEU A 58 6.45 0.59 10.18
N PRO A 59 7.50 1.18 9.60
CA PRO A 59 8.71 1.53 10.33
C PRO A 59 8.52 2.74 11.26
N SER A 60 7.53 3.60 10.96
CA SER A 60 7.12 4.76 11.75
C SER A 60 5.63 5.02 11.57
N THR A 61 4.98 5.49 12.61
CA THR A 61 3.57 5.88 12.60
C THR A 61 3.36 7.39 12.42
N GLU A 62 4.41 8.13 12.17
CA GLU A 62 4.33 9.57 11.92
C GLU A 62 3.50 9.87 10.66
N GLY A 63 2.49 10.73 10.77
CA GLY A 63 1.57 11.03 9.67
C GLY A 63 0.49 9.96 9.41
N TRP A 64 0.39 8.96 10.28
CA TRP A 64 -0.63 7.92 10.21
C TRP A 64 -1.66 8.09 11.33
N ILE A 65 -2.90 7.75 11.03
CA ILE A 65 -4.02 7.78 11.97
C ILE A 65 -4.36 6.34 12.34
N GLU A 66 -4.35 6.04 13.64
CA GLU A 66 -4.81 4.74 14.14
C GLU A 66 -6.34 4.68 14.05
N ILE A 67 -6.86 3.56 13.51
CA ILE A 67 -8.31 3.34 13.38
C ILE A 67 -8.82 2.10 14.10
N ASP A 68 -7.99 1.08 14.29
CA ASP A 68 -8.42 -0.17 14.93
C ASP A 68 -7.23 -0.99 15.44
N ARG A 69 -7.52 -1.95 16.35
CA ARG A 69 -6.54 -2.93 16.85
C ARG A 69 -7.18 -4.30 16.94
N GLY A 70 -6.41 -5.32 16.60
CA GLY A 70 -6.88 -6.69 16.70
C GLY A 70 -5.85 -7.73 16.38
N LEU A 71 -6.33 -8.97 16.33
CA LEU A 71 -5.54 -10.17 16.12
C LEU A 71 -5.83 -10.78 14.74
N GLY A 72 -4.85 -11.52 14.25
CA GLY A 72 -5.01 -12.33 13.05
C GLY A 72 -4.70 -11.59 11.75
N ASP A 73 -4.89 -12.30 10.64
CA ASP A 73 -4.45 -11.89 9.31
C ASP A 73 -5.06 -10.58 8.82
N ARG A 74 -6.32 -10.32 9.16
CA ARG A 74 -7.00 -9.06 8.83
C ARG A 74 -6.26 -7.83 9.33
N TYR A 75 -5.69 -7.91 10.53
CA TYR A 75 -4.96 -6.81 11.16
C TYR A 75 -3.49 -6.83 10.79
N HIS A 76 -2.90 -8.03 10.65
CA HIS A 76 -1.52 -8.17 10.23
C HIS A 76 -1.30 -7.67 8.79
N HIS A 77 -2.16 -8.10 7.86
CA HIS A 77 -2.11 -7.70 6.45
C HIS A 77 -3.21 -6.68 6.11
N ALA A 78 -3.31 -5.61 6.91
CA ALA A 78 -4.39 -4.63 6.78
C ALA A 78 -4.46 -3.98 5.38
N GLN A 79 -3.35 -3.90 4.65
CA GLN A 79 -3.26 -3.32 3.31
C GLN A 79 -4.20 -3.97 2.30
N GLY A 80 -4.49 -5.26 2.45
CA GLY A 80 -5.37 -5.99 1.53
C GLY A 80 -6.59 -6.62 2.19
N ASN A 81 -6.56 -6.85 3.51
CA ASN A 81 -7.53 -7.70 4.19
C ASN A 81 -8.44 -6.94 5.18
N TYR A 82 -8.15 -5.67 5.47
CA TYR A 82 -8.91 -4.94 6.48
C TYR A 82 -10.27 -4.49 5.95
N PHE A 83 -10.31 -3.84 4.81
CA PHE A 83 -11.54 -3.38 4.18
C PHE A 83 -12.17 -4.47 3.29
N PRO A 84 -13.51 -4.52 3.18
CA PRO A 84 -14.21 -5.47 2.32
C PRO A 84 -13.98 -5.22 0.82
N LYS A 85 -13.58 -4.01 0.45
CA LYS A 85 -13.27 -3.59 -0.92
C LYS A 85 -11.89 -2.93 -0.96
N PRO A 86 -11.21 -2.90 -2.11
CA PRO A 86 -9.99 -2.12 -2.29
C PRO A 86 -10.21 -0.65 -1.92
N ILE A 87 -9.17 0.02 -1.41
CA ILE A 87 -9.25 1.45 -1.07
C ILE A 87 -9.38 2.36 -2.29
N TYR A 88 -9.05 1.85 -3.48
CA TYR A 88 -9.23 2.54 -4.76
C TYR A 88 -10.12 1.72 -5.68
N GLU A 89 -10.98 2.38 -6.43
CA GLU A 89 -11.67 1.77 -7.55
C GLU A 89 -10.78 1.72 -8.81
N GLU A 90 -11.30 1.12 -9.90
CA GLU A 90 -10.54 0.93 -11.15
C GLU A 90 -10.01 2.24 -11.76
N ARG A 91 -10.69 3.36 -11.55
CA ARG A 91 -10.29 4.70 -12.01
C ARG A 91 -9.26 5.37 -11.10
N GLY A 92 -8.81 4.70 -10.04
CA GLY A 92 -7.83 5.21 -9.09
C GLY A 92 -8.39 6.21 -8.08
N ILE A 93 -9.71 6.24 -7.88
CA ILE A 93 -10.37 7.14 -6.94
C ILE A 93 -10.59 6.43 -5.61
N PRO A 94 -10.29 7.09 -4.45
CA PRO A 94 -10.50 6.50 -3.14
C PRO A 94 -11.97 6.18 -2.85
N VAL A 95 -12.21 4.97 -2.35
CA VAL A 95 -13.56 4.44 -2.04
C VAL A 95 -14.01 4.80 -0.62
N TYR A 96 -13.07 5.08 0.28
CA TYR A 96 -13.35 5.35 1.70
C TYR A 96 -12.96 6.76 2.10
N LYS A 97 -13.67 7.29 3.11
CA LYS A 97 -13.37 8.56 3.78
C LYS A 97 -13.32 8.37 5.29
N TYR A 98 -12.61 9.24 5.97
CA TYR A 98 -12.49 9.25 7.44
C TYR A 98 -13.08 10.55 7.98
N VAL A 99 -14.21 10.45 8.67
CA VAL A 99 -14.96 11.60 9.18
C VAL A 99 -15.35 11.35 10.64
N ASP A 100 -15.09 12.31 11.49
CA ASP A 100 -15.47 12.28 12.92
C ASP A 100 -14.99 11.04 13.69
N GLY A 101 -13.84 10.47 13.28
CA GLY A 101 -13.28 9.29 13.92
C GLY A 101 -13.77 7.96 13.34
N GLU A 102 -14.59 8.00 12.30
CA GLU A 102 -15.16 6.81 11.67
C GLU A 102 -14.74 6.67 10.21
N VAL A 103 -14.53 5.42 9.79
CA VAL A 103 -14.31 5.08 8.40
C VAL A 103 -15.64 4.82 7.72
N LEU A 104 -15.93 5.57 6.68
CA LEU A 104 -17.16 5.46 5.91
C LEU A 104 -16.84 5.12 4.45
N GLU A 105 -17.67 4.26 3.83
CA GLU A 105 -17.65 4.07 2.38
C GLU A 105 -18.27 5.29 1.70
N ARG A 106 -17.63 5.81 0.65
CA ARG A 106 -18.13 6.94 -0.13
C ARG A 106 -19.24 6.49 -1.07
N THR A 107 -20.17 7.38 -1.32
CA THR A 107 -21.22 7.12 -2.31
C THR A 107 -20.66 7.16 -3.73
N GLN A 108 -21.34 6.51 -4.68
CA GLN A 108 -20.91 6.55 -6.09
C GLN A 108 -20.91 7.98 -6.64
N GLU A 109 -21.84 8.81 -6.20
CA GLU A 109 -21.91 10.23 -6.57
C GLU A 109 -20.66 11.02 -6.12
N GLU A 110 -20.16 10.76 -4.91
CA GLU A 110 -18.92 11.37 -4.39
C GLU A 110 -17.69 10.89 -5.17
N ILE A 111 -17.68 9.63 -5.57
CA ILE A 111 -16.60 9.03 -6.36
C ILE A 111 -16.60 9.60 -7.77
N ASP A 112 -17.76 9.68 -8.41
CA ASP A 112 -17.91 10.20 -9.78
C ASP A 112 -17.62 11.72 -9.86
N ALA A 113 -17.91 12.47 -8.79
CA ALA A 113 -17.57 13.89 -8.71
C ALA A 113 -16.05 14.15 -8.69
N ASP A 114 -15.27 13.21 -8.17
CA ASP A 114 -13.82 13.28 -8.15
C ASP A 114 -13.15 12.78 -9.44
N TYR A 115 -13.93 12.15 -10.33
CA TYR A 115 -13.38 11.66 -11.58
C TYR A 115 -13.12 12.80 -12.54
N HIS A 116 -11.89 12.95 -12.93
CA HIS A 116 -11.48 13.84 -14.00
C HIS A 116 -10.93 13.01 -15.13
N GLU A 117 -11.59 13.11 -16.30
CA GLU A 117 -11.09 12.43 -17.49
C GLU A 117 -9.64 12.86 -17.74
N PRO A 118 -8.70 11.93 -17.90
CA PRO A 118 -7.30 12.27 -18.12
C PRO A 118 -7.18 13.10 -19.41
N VAL A 119 -6.67 14.32 -19.28
CA VAL A 119 -6.39 15.17 -20.44
C VAL A 119 -5.32 14.46 -21.28
N PRO A 120 -5.59 14.16 -22.58
CA PRO A 120 -4.61 13.55 -23.44
C PRO A 120 -3.35 14.39 -23.45
N GLN A 121 -2.24 13.83 -23.06
CA GLN A 121 -0.96 14.49 -23.21
C GLN A 121 -0.59 14.54 -24.68
N PRO A 122 -0.08 15.69 -25.19
CA PRO A 122 0.35 15.78 -26.57
C PRO A 122 1.43 14.72 -26.83
N SER A 123 1.30 14.03 -27.95
CA SER A 123 2.31 13.05 -28.34
C SER A 123 3.64 13.73 -28.68
N GLU A 124 4.75 12.99 -28.64
CA GLU A 124 6.04 13.50 -29.10
C GLU A 124 5.96 14.10 -30.50
N THR A 125 5.12 13.52 -31.35
CA THR A 125 4.85 14.02 -32.70
C THR A 125 4.16 15.37 -32.69
N ASP A 126 3.16 15.57 -31.80
CA ASP A 126 2.49 16.86 -31.69
C ASP A 126 3.41 17.95 -31.18
N ILE A 127 4.27 17.62 -30.22
CA ILE A 127 5.28 18.53 -29.70
C ILE A 127 6.26 18.90 -30.81
N ALA A 128 6.77 17.92 -31.55
CA ALA A 128 7.70 18.16 -32.66
C ALA A 128 7.08 19.00 -33.78
N LEU A 129 5.78 18.82 -34.10
CA LEU A 129 5.07 19.63 -35.09
C LEU A 129 4.93 21.11 -34.64
N VAL A 130 4.68 21.34 -33.35
CA VAL A 130 4.64 22.70 -32.80
C VAL A 130 5.98 23.38 -32.85
N GLU A 131 7.07 22.67 -32.51
CA GLU A 131 8.43 23.18 -32.61
C GLU A 131 8.83 23.48 -34.06
N LEU A 132 8.47 22.59 -35.00
CA LEU A 132 8.71 22.79 -36.43
C LEU A 132 8.00 24.04 -36.96
N ALA A 133 6.73 24.22 -36.60
CA ALA A 133 5.95 25.40 -37.00
C ALA A 133 6.55 26.70 -36.44
N ALA A 134 7.07 26.67 -35.20
CA ALA A 134 7.79 27.82 -34.63
C ALA A 134 9.07 28.14 -35.40
N LEU A 135 9.87 27.14 -35.73
CA LEU A 135 11.10 27.31 -36.52
C LEU A 135 10.80 27.79 -37.95
N GLU A 136 9.76 27.33 -38.59
CA GLU A 136 9.33 27.82 -39.88
C GLU A 136 8.95 29.30 -39.84
N SER A 137 8.21 29.71 -38.82
CA SER A 137 7.82 31.12 -38.62
C SER A 137 9.05 32.00 -38.39
N GLU A 138 10.01 31.57 -37.59
CA GLU A 138 11.25 32.30 -37.33
C GLU A 138 12.10 32.42 -38.64
N ASN A 139 12.21 31.31 -39.40
CA ASN A 139 12.91 31.33 -40.68
C ASN A 139 12.23 32.26 -41.69
N ALA A 140 10.91 32.28 -41.76
CA ALA A 140 10.19 33.24 -42.64
C ALA A 140 10.48 34.68 -42.27
N ALA A 141 10.44 35.02 -41.00
CA ALA A 141 10.77 36.39 -40.53
C ALA A 141 12.20 36.77 -40.86
N ARG A 142 13.15 35.86 -40.73
CA ARG A 142 14.55 36.06 -41.07
C ARG A 142 14.79 36.25 -42.58
N LEU A 143 14.04 35.52 -43.41
CA LEU A 143 14.09 35.72 -44.87
C LEU A 143 13.54 37.10 -45.27
N ASP A 144 12.45 37.55 -44.65
CA ASP A 144 11.88 38.89 -44.89
C ASP A 144 12.88 39.98 -44.53
N GLU A 145 13.60 39.83 -43.40
CA GLU A 145 14.65 40.78 -43.00
C GLU A 145 15.83 40.79 -44.00
N GLN A 146 16.25 39.60 -44.52
CA GLN A 146 17.29 39.51 -45.51
C GLN A 146 16.88 40.14 -46.84
N ASP A 147 15.65 39.91 -47.27
CA ASP A 147 15.14 40.52 -48.52
C ASP A 147 15.06 42.03 -48.37
N ALA A 148 14.63 42.55 -47.23
CA ALA A 148 14.64 43.99 -46.96
C ALA A 148 16.04 44.60 -46.99
N ALA A 149 17.01 43.91 -46.39
CA ALA A 149 18.42 44.34 -46.42
C ALA A 149 19.03 44.31 -47.84
N LEU A 150 18.66 43.31 -48.64
CA LEU A 150 19.08 43.23 -50.05
C LEU A 150 18.49 44.38 -50.89
N VAL A 151 17.24 44.70 -50.68
CA VAL A 151 16.60 45.85 -51.36
C VAL A 151 17.29 47.18 -50.99
N GLU A 152 17.60 47.36 -49.72
CA GLU A 152 18.31 48.53 -49.24
C GLU A 152 19.73 48.62 -49.85
N LEU A 153 20.44 47.51 -49.85
CA LEU A 153 21.78 47.44 -50.47
C LEU A 153 21.73 47.75 -51.98
N ALA A 154 20.73 47.21 -52.70
CA ALA A 154 20.55 47.49 -54.11
C ALA A 154 20.25 49.00 -54.36
N ALA A 155 19.47 49.66 -53.48
CA ALA A 155 19.18 51.07 -53.58
C ALA A 155 20.45 51.93 -53.36
N LEU A 156 21.33 51.52 -52.43
CA LEU A 156 22.60 52.20 -52.19
C LEU A 156 23.54 52.08 -53.37
N ILE A 157 23.60 50.97 -54.05
CA ILE A 157 24.45 50.75 -55.23
C ILE A 157 23.93 51.55 -56.45
N THR A 158 22.61 51.62 -56.62
CA THR A 158 22.03 52.31 -57.80
C THR A 158 21.84 53.80 -57.56
N GLY A 159 21.77 54.27 -56.34
CA GLY A 159 21.62 55.70 -55.99
C GLY A 159 22.93 56.50 -55.84
N GLY A 160 24.10 55.89 -55.98
CA GLY A 160 25.42 56.48 -55.86
C GLY A 160 26.05 57.03 -57.18
N VAL A 161 25.23 57.59 -58.06
CA VAL A 161 25.71 58.26 -59.29
C VAL A 161 25.31 59.72 -59.23
#